data_e11acae98b661948ed2f05b28eccebfd
#
_entry.id   e11acae98b661948ed2f05b28eccebfd
#
_cell.length_a   1.000
_cell.length_b   1.000
_cell.length_c   1.000
_cell.angle_alpha   90.00
_cell.angle_beta   90.00
_cell.angle_gamma   90.00
#
_symmetry.space_group_name_H-M   'P 1'
#
loop_
_entity.id
_entity.type
_entity.pdbx_description
1 polymer ?
#
loop_
_entity_poly.entity_id
_entity_poly.type
_entity_poly.pdbx_seq_one_letter_code
_entity_poly.pdbx_strand_id
1 'polypeptide(L)'
;MGFLPVPSDDELSDDAVAARNHFGDEHPGPLSALDRALLNNVTVFDAYTRWYEVKDELEALVGERAVTLLSLALSRAVPAPYSTAFFEEALRDGGDDPVNPQVTEAEALLLEWGSAVGADPGHLPSELVSRVEATFKPATRAVLAGYAGLMFAVCVFSLVAQLDPERPTEP
;
A
#
# COMPACT_ATOMS: atom_id res chain seq x y z
N MET A 1 -0.17 -21.40 10.69
CA MET A 1 1.25 -21.05 10.42
C MET A 1 1.29 -20.63 8.96
N GLY A 2 1.60 -19.36 8.67
CA GLY A 2 1.65 -18.83 7.31
C GLY A 2 2.81 -19.41 6.50
N PHE A 3 2.85 -19.13 5.21
CA PHE A 3 3.97 -19.51 4.34
C PHE A 3 5.29 -18.87 4.76
N LEU A 4 5.24 -17.61 5.23
CA LEU A 4 6.38 -16.91 5.83
C LEU A 4 6.12 -16.63 7.31
N PRO A 5 7.14 -16.79 8.20
CA PRO A 5 7.04 -16.31 9.56
C PRO A 5 7.01 -14.77 9.58
N VAL A 6 6.36 -14.21 10.61
CA VAL A 6 6.43 -12.80 10.97
C VAL A 6 7.32 -12.71 12.21
N PRO A 7 8.62 -12.45 12.05
CA PRO A 7 9.57 -12.52 13.17
C PRO A 7 9.32 -11.40 14.18
N SER A 8 9.47 -11.73 15.47
CA SER A 8 9.61 -10.77 16.55
C SER A 8 11.02 -10.15 16.54
N ASP A 9 11.23 -9.09 17.31
CA ASP A 9 12.51 -8.37 17.31
C ASP A 9 13.71 -9.24 17.74
N ASP A 10 13.48 -10.21 18.62
CA ASP A 10 14.48 -11.17 19.12
C ASP A 10 14.76 -12.33 18.14
N GLU A 11 13.95 -12.49 17.12
CA GLU A 11 14.14 -13.50 16.08
C GLU A 11 14.85 -12.95 14.83
N LEU A 12 15.06 -11.62 14.75
CA LEU A 12 15.75 -11.00 13.61
C LEU A 12 17.26 -11.29 13.64
N SER A 13 17.83 -11.55 12.45
CA SER A 13 19.29 -11.60 12.28
C SER A 13 19.92 -10.21 12.46
N ASP A 14 21.22 -10.16 12.73
CA ASP A 14 21.96 -8.88 12.87
C ASP A 14 21.79 -7.97 11.63
N ASP A 15 21.83 -8.55 10.42
CA ASP A 15 21.61 -7.81 9.18
C ASP A 15 20.18 -7.28 9.06
N ALA A 16 19.18 -8.05 9.48
CA ALA A 16 17.78 -7.62 9.51
C ALA A 16 17.54 -6.51 10.54
N VAL A 17 18.19 -6.59 11.70
CA VAL A 17 18.17 -5.52 12.71
C VAL A 17 18.80 -4.24 12.15
N ALA A 18 19.92 -4.33 11.44
CA ALA A 18 20.55 -3.16 10.81
C ALA A 18 19.63 -2.54 9.74
N ALA A 19 19.04 -3.36 8.87
CA ALA A 19 18.10 -2.89 7.84
C ALA A 19 16.84 -2.23 8.46
N ARG A 20 16.24 -2.86 9.48
CA ARG A 20 15.12 -2.29 10.24
C ARG A 20 15.47 -0.93 10.85
N ASN A 21 16.63 -0.79 11.46
CA ASN A 21 17.04 0.45 12.12
C ASN A 21 17.23 1.56 11.08
N HIS A 22 17.89 1.26 9.95
CA HIS A 22 18.05 2.21 8.86
C HIS A 22 16.70 2.68 8.31
N PHE A 23 15.77 1.77 8.07
CA PHE A 23 14.42 2.10 7.64
C PHE A 23 13.67 2.94 8.68
N GLY A 24 13.78 2.61 9.96
CA GLY A 24 13.13 3.34 11.06
C GLY A 24 13.64 4.78 11.25
N ASP A 25 14.88 5.09 10.84
CA ASP A 25 15.43 6.44 10.86
C ASP A 25 14.70 7.35 9.83
N GLU A 26 14.26 6.79 8.72
CA GLU A 26 13.54 7.52 7.65
C GLU A 26 12.02 7.44 7.81
N HIS A 27 11.52 6.34 8.36
CA HIS A 27 10.09 6.05 8.53
C HIS A 27 9.78 5.71 9.99
N PRO A 28 9.64 6.71 10.88
CA PRO A 28 9.41 6.47 12.29
C PRO A 28 8.04 5.84 12.54
N GLY A 29 8.03 4.75 13.33
CA GLY A 29 6.80 4.04 13.71
C GLY A 29 7.02 2.54 13.87
N PRO A 30 6.01 1.80 14.32
CA PRO A 30 6.10 0.35 14.44
C PRO A 30 6.08 -0.29 13.04
N LEU A 31 6.89 -1.35 12.86
CA LEU A 31 6.84 -2.14 11.64
C LEU A 31 5.51 -2.89 11.53
N SER A 32 4.93 -2.88 10.34
CA SER A 32 3.78 -3.71 10.03
C SER A 32 4.17 -5.21 9.97
N ALA A 33 3.19 -6.10 9.99
CA ALA A 33 3.44 -7.53 9.79
C ALA A 33 4.04 -7.82 8.39
N LEU A 34 3.71 -6.98 7.39
CA LEU A 34 4.33 -7.03 6.07
C LEU A 34 5.83 -6.74 6.14
N ASP A 35 6.22 -5.63 6.79
CA ASP A 35 7.61 -5.23 6.91
C ASP A 35 8.42 -6.30 7.66
N ARG A 36 7.85 -6.86 8.73
CA ARG A 36 8.46 -7.97 9.47
C ARG A 36 8.61 -9.24 8.62
N ALA A 37 7.61 -9.58 7.81
CA ALA A 37 7.71 -10.72 6.91
C ALA A 37 8.76 -10.51 5.82
N LEU A 38 8.92 -9.29 5.29
CA LEU A 38 9.97 -8.92 4.35
C LEU A 38 11.37 -9.06 4.95
N LEU A 39 11.55 -8.78 6.25
CA LEU A 39 12.82 -8.90 6.98
C LEU A 39 13.35 -10.34 7.09
N ASN A 40 12.59 -11.37 6.69
CA ASN A 40 13.17 -12.69 6.50
C ASN A 40 14.28 -12.72 5.42
N ASN A 41 14.35 -11.68 4.57
CA ASN A 41 15.45 -11.48 3.62
C ASN A 41 15.67 -9.99 3.38
N VAL A 42 16.84 -9.48 3.79
CA VAL A 42 17.19 -8.05 3.71
C VAL A 42 17.14 -7.53 2.27
N THR A 43 17.56 -8.30 1.26
CA THR A 43 17.51 -7.87 -0.14
C THR A 43 16.06 -7.63 -0.59
N VAL A 44 15.14 -8.48 -0.16
CA VAL A 44 13.71 -8.31 -0.46
C VAL A 44 13.14 -7.11 0.30
N PHE A 45 13.47 -6.97 1.57
CA PHE A 45 13.08 -5.83 2.38
C PHE A 45 13.53 -4.50 1.75
N ASP A 46 14.82 -4.37 1.41
CA ASP A 46 15.36 -3.16 0.78
C ASP A 46 14.71 -2.86 -0.58
N ALA A 47 14.40 -3.89 -1.37
CA ALA A 47 13.73 -3.70 -2.64
C ALA A 47 12.31 -3.15 -2.48
N TYR A 48 11.57 -3.65 -1.49
CA TYR A 48 10.20 -3.20 -1.22
C TYR A 48 10.17 -1.81 -0.57
N THR A 49 11.06 -1.53 0.36
CA THR A 49 11.07 -0.26 1.09
C THR A 49 11.49 0.92 0.23
N ARG A 50 12.32 0.73 -0.80
CA ARG A 50 12.62 1.79 -1.80
C ARG A 50 11.39 2.33 -2.51
N TRP A 51 10.30 1.63 -2.52
CA TRP A 51 9.07 2.06 -3.15
C TRP A 51 8.30 3.09 -2.32
N TYR A 52 8.67 3.31 -1.06
CA TYR A 52 8.14 4.40 -0.26
C TYR A 52 8.42 5.76 -0.90
N GLU A 53 9.53 5.93 -1.63
CA GLU A 53 9.81 7.14 -2.41
C GLU A 53 8.69 7.45 -3.43
N VAL A 54 8.14 6.44 -4.09
CA VAL A 54 7.02 6.60 -5.04
C VAL A 54 5.72 6.95 -4.32
N LYS A 55 5.50 6.37 -3.13
CA LYS A 55 4.36 6.70 -2.28
C LYS A 55 4.43 8.15 -1.83
N ASP A 56 5.58 8.58 -1.30
CA ASP A 56 5.79 9.94 -0.79
C ASP A 56 5.63 10.99 -1.90
N GLU A 57 6.13 10.71 -3.11
CA GLU A 57 5.92 11.58 -4.26
C GLU A 57 4.43 11.66 -4.63
N LEU A 58 3.71 10.54 -4.60
CA LEU A 58 2.28 10.55 -4.87
C LEU A 58 1.50 11.32 -3.80
N GLU A 59 1.84 11.15 -2.53
CA GLU A 59 1.23 11.90 -1.42
C GLU A 59 1.46 13.41 -1.55
N ALA A 60 2.64 13.82 -1.98
CA ALA A 60 2.92 15.23 -2.26
C ALA A 60 2.08 15.79 -3.43
N LEU A 61 1.67 14.94 -4.37
CA LEU A 61 0.90 15.35 -5.56
C LEU A 61 -0.62 15.35 -5.33
N VAL A 62 -1.16 14.38 -4.58
CA VAL A 62 -2.61 14.19 -4.44
C VAL A 62 -3.11 14.19 -2.98
N GLY A 63 -2.21 14.17 -2.01
CA GLY A 63 -2.50 14.13 -0.57
C GLY A 63 -2.50 12.70 0.01
N GLU A 64 -2.05 12.57 1.25
CA GLU A 64 -1.93 11.29 1.98
C GLU A 64 -3.25 10.52 2.03
N ARG A 65 -4.34 11.20 2.40
CA ARG A 65 -5.68 10.60 2.46
C ARG A 65 -6.13 10.02 1.11
N ALA A 66 -5.85 10.74 0.02
CA ALA A 66 -6.20 10.30 -1.34
C ALA A 66 -5.40 9.04 -1.74
N VAL A 67 -4.14 8.94 -1.33
CA VAL A 67 -3.30 7.74 -1.53
C VAL A 67 -3.82 6.57 -0.71
N THR A 68 -4.24 6.79 0.54
CA THR A 68 -4.86 5.75 1.39
C THR A 68 -6.16 5.22 0.79
N LEU A 69 -7.03 6.10 0.28
CA LEU A 69 -8.27 5.73 -0.42
C LEU A 69 -7.99 4.92 -1.70
N LEU A 70 -7.02 5.36 -2.50
CA LEU A 70 -6.56 4.64 -3.70
C LEU A 70 -6.05 3.24 -3.35
N SER A 71 -5.24 3.13 -2.31
CA SER A 71 -4.66 1.86 -1.83
C SER A 71 -5.75 0.90 -1.34
N LEU A 72 -6.75 1.42 -0.64
CA LEU A 72 -7.92 0.64 -0.22
C LEU A 72 -8.70 0.12 -1.44
N ALA A 73 -8.94 0.96 -2.44
CA ALA A 73 -9.66 0.54 -3.65
C ALA A 73 -8.90 -0.56 -4.41
N LEU A 74 -7.59 -0.41 -4.58
CA LEU A 74 -6.71 -1.41 -5.19
C LEU A 74 -6.71 -2.73 -4.40
N SER A 75 -6.51 -2.68 -3.08
CA SER A 75 -6.42 -3.88 -2.24
C SER A 75 -7.74 -4.66 -2.18
N ARG A 76 -8.88 -3.98 -2.23
CA ARG A 76 -10.21 -4.61 -2.33
C ARG A 76 -10.42 -5.28 -3.68
N ALA A 77 -9.98 -4.65 -4.76
CA ALA A 77 -10.14 -5.18 -6.12
C ALA A 77 -9.20 -6.37 -6.40
N VAL A 78 -8.02 -6.41 -5.80
CA VAL A 78 -7.05 -7.54 -5.85
C VAL A 78 -7.41 -8.67 -4.88
N PRO A 79 -8.51 -8.67 -4.19
CA PRO A 79 -8.94 -9.31 -2.94
C PRO A 79 -7.79 -9.71 -1.99
N ALA A 80 -7.05 -8.71 -1.51
CA ALA A 80 -5.95 -8.88 -0.57
C ALA A 80 -6.38 -8.49 0.87
N PRO A 81 -6.87 -9.42 1.70
CA PRO A 81 -7.50 -9.10 2.98
C PRO A 81 -6.57 -8.39 3.97
N TYR A 82 -5.30 -8.76 4.03
CA TYR A 82 -4.31 -8.08 4.87
C TYR A 82 -4.18 -6.60 4.50
N SER A 83 -3.91 -6.30 3.22
CA SER A 83 -3.75 -4.93 2.76
C SER A 83 -5.06 -4.13 2.88
N THR A 84 -6.20 -4.76 2.64
CA THR A 84 -7.51 -4.13 2.83
C THR A 84 -7.73 -3.72 4.28
N ALA A 85 -7.49 -4.61 5.24
CA ALA A 85 -7.65 -4.32 6.66
C ALA A 85 -6.70 -3.20 7.13
N PHE A 86 -5.46 -3.20 6.64
CA PHE A 86 -4.46 -2.16 6.93
C PHE A 86 -4.94 -0.77 6.49
N PHE A 87 -5.42 -0.62 5.26
CA PHE A 87 -5.89 0.68 4.77
C PHE A 87 -7.25 1.09 5.34
N GLU A 88 -8.10 0.14 5.71
CA GLU A 88 -9.33 0.45 6.47
C GLU A 88 -9.01 1.00 7.85
N GLU A 89 -8.02 0.44 8.54
CA GLU A 89 -7.55 0.93 9.84
C GLU A 89 -6.97 2.34 9.70
N ALA A 90 -6.08 2.57 8.74
CA ALA A 90 -5.48 3.87 8.48
C ALA A 90 -6.54 4.97 8.22
N LEU A 91 -7.62 4.65 7.51
CA LEU A 91 -8.74 5.58 7.31
C LEU A 91 -9.51 5.84 8.61
N ARG A 92 -9.77 4.80 9.43
CA ARG A 92 -10.44 4.97 10.74
C ARG A 92 -9.62 5.83 11.69
N ASP A 93 -8.31 5.64 11.73
CA ASP A 93 -7.38 6.45 12.53
C ASP A 93 -7.39 7.92 12.07
N GLY A 94 -7.55 8.16 10.78
CA GLY A 94 -7.78 9.48 10.19
C GLY A 94 -9.18 10.06 10.43
N GLY A 95 -10.09 9.30 11.08
CA GLY A 95 -11.46 9.73 11.37
C GLY A 95 -12.46 9.48 10.24
N ASP A 96 -12.10 8.70 9.24
CA ASP A 96 -12.98 8.36 8.11
C ASP A 96 -13.74 7.04 8.31
N ASP A 97 -14.90 6.94 7.68
CA ASP A 97 -15.59 5.66 7.50
C ASP A 97 -15.07 4.95 6.23
N PRO A 98 -14.31 3.86 6.35
CA PRO A 98 -13.75 3.18 5.19
C PRO A 98 -14.82 2.53 4.29
N VAL A 99 -16.04 2.34 4.79
CA VAL A 99 -17.15 1.77 4.00
C VAL A 99 -17.84 2.85 3.16
N ASN A 100 -17.96 4.06 3.70
CA ASN A 100 -18.65 5.16 3.02
C ASN A 100 -17.93 6.50 3.26
N PRO A 101 -16.67 6.64 2.79
CA PRO A 101 -15.90 7.86 3.00
C PRO A 101 -16.54 9.04 2.27
N GLN A 102 -16.56 10.21 2.91
CA GLN A 102 -16.94 11.44 2.22
C GLN A 102 -15.75 11.91 1.38
N VAL A 103 -15.90 11.89 0.06
CA VAL A 103 -14.78 12.13 -0.85
C VAL A 103 -14.99 13.37 -1.72
N THR A 104 -13.90 14.02 -2.09
CA THR A 104 -13.85 15.03 -3.14
C THR A 104 -13.98 14.39 -4.52
N GLU A 105 -14.22 15.20 -5.55
CA GLU A 105 -14.29 14.71 -6.94
C GLU A 105 -12.97 14.03 -7.38
N ALA A 106 -11.83 14.58 -6.99
CA ALA A 106 -10.53 14.00 -7.31
C ALA A 106 -10.30 12.67 -6.60
N GLU A 107 -10.67 12.54 -5.33
CA GLU A 107 -10.59 11.30 -4.57
C GLU A 107 -11.55 10.23 -5.13
N ALA A 108 -12.77 10.62 -5.52
CA ALA A 108 -13.72 9.71 -6.17
C ALA A 108 -13.16 9.15 -7.47
N LEU A 109 -12.46 9.97 -8.27
CA LEU A 109 -11.79 9.54 -9.49
C LEU A 109 -10.66 8.54 -9.19
N LEU A 110 -9.87 8.77 -8.14
CA LEU A 110 -8.80 7.86 -7.72
C LEU A 110 -9.35 6.53 -7.18
N LEU A 111 -10.45 6.54 -6.43
CA LEU A 111 -11.15 5.32 -5.99
C LEU A 111 -11.64 4.50 -7.19
N GLU A 112 -12.30 5.14 -8.14
CA GLU A 112 -12.78 4.47 -9.36
C GLU A 112 -11.62 3.90 -10.18
N TRP A 113 -10.54 4.69 -10.35
CA TRP A 113 -9.35 4.26 -11.06
C TRP A 113 -8.65 3.09 -10.35
N GLY A 114 -8.46 3.18 -9.04
CA GLY A 114 -7.87 2.11 -8.24
C GLY A 114 -8.67 0.81 -8.32
N SER A 115 -10.00 0.91 -8.24
CA SER A 115 -10.88 -0.26 -8.39
C SER A 115 -10.77 -0.89 -9.77
N ALA A 116 -10.74 -0.09 -10.84
CA ALA A 116 -10.62 -0.58 -12.21
C ALA A 116 -9.26 -1.23 -12.47
N VAL A 117 -8.17 -0.56 -12.04
CA VAL A 117 -6.81 -1.08 -12.17
C VAL A 117 -6.63 -2.36 -11.37
N GLY A 118 -7.15 -2.41 -10.14
CA GLY A 118 -7.06 -3.59 -9.30
C GLY A 118 -7.82 -4.80 -9.85
N ALA A 119 -8.93 -4.56 -10.54
CA ALA A 119 -9.77 -5.61 -11.14
C ALA A 119 -9.19 -6.15 -12.46
N ASP A 120 -8.84 -5.25 -13.39
CA ASP A 120 -8.28 -5.62 -14.70
C ASP A 120 -7.41 -4.48 -15.26
N PRO A 121 -6.10 -4.44 -14.94
CA PRO A 121 -5.21 -3.38 -15.39
C PRO A 121 -5.00 -3.35 -16.91
N GLY A 122 -5.32 -4.43 -17.60
CA GLY A 122 -5.19 -4.54 -19.05
C GLY A 122 -6.36 -3.95 -19.84
N HIS A 123 -7.51 -3.72 -19.20
CA HIS A 123 -8.75 -3.30 -19.89
C HIS A 123 -9.46 -2.18 -19.10
N LEU A 124 -8.81 -1.04 -18.98
CA LEU A 124 -9.43 0.12 -18.32
C LEU A 124 -10.50 0.77 -19.20
N PRO A 125 -11.65 1.19 -18.62
CA PRO A 125 -12.68 1.93 -19.36
C PRO A 125 -12.13 3.21 -20.00
N SER A 126 -12.36 3.41 -21.28
CA SER A 126 -11.81 4.56 -22.02
C SER A 126 -12.28 5.91 -21.46
N GLU A 127 -13.51 5.99 -20.96
CA GLU A 127 -14.03 7.18 -20.30
C GLU A 127 -13.28 7.51 -19.01
N LEU A 128 -12.97 6.48 -18.19
CA LEU A 128 -12.18 6.64 -16.97
C LEU A 128 -10.76 7.12 -17.32
N VAL A 129 -10.11 6.50 -18.31
CA VAL A 129 -8.79 6.92 -18.79
C VAL A 129 -8.81 8.39 -19.21
N SER A 130 -9.82 8.82 -20.00
CA SER A 130 -9.95 10.20 -20.44
C SER A 130 -10.12 11.19 -19.28
N ARG A 131 -10.87 10.82 -18.24
CA ARG A 131 -11.05 11.65 -17.04
C ARG A 131 -9.74 11.76 -16.24
N VAL A 132 -9.01 10.67 -16.08
CA VAL A 132 -7.68 10.68 -15.44
C VAL A 132 -6.69 11.54 -16.24
N GLU A 133 -6.71 11.46 -17.56
CA GLU A 133 -5.88 12.28 -18.44
C GLU A 133 -6.21 13.77 -18.37
N ALA A 134 -7.47 14.12 -18.25
CA ALA A 134 -7.92 15.50 -18.10
C ALA A 134 -7.55 16.08 -16.72
N THR A 135 -7.52 15.24 -15.69
CA THR A 135 -7.29 15.67 -14.30
C THR A 135 -5.80 15.73 -13.94
N PHE A 136 -5.01 14.75 -14.38
CA PHE A 136 -3.62 14.59 -13.95
C PHE A 136 -2.63 14.79 -15.11
N LYS A 137 -1.56 15.53 -14.85
CA LYS A 137 -0.45 15.70 -15.79
C LYS A 137 0.26 14.36 -16.07
N PRO A 138 0.95 14.22 -17.22
CA PRO A 138 1.67 12.98 -17.54
C PRO A 138 2.63 12.48 -16.46
N ALA A 139 3.35 13.39 -15.78
CA ALA A 139 4.24 13.03 -14.69
C ALA A 139 3.47 12.39 -13.51
N THR A 140 2.37 13.01 -13.07
CA THR A 140 1.51 12.45 -12.01
C THR A 140 0.92 11.08 -12.41
N ARG A 141 0.52 10.93 -13.67
CA ARG A 141 0.01 9.64 -14.17
C ARG A 141 1.08 8.55 -14.16
N ALA A 142 2.34 8.90 -14.42
CA ALA A 142 3.45 7.96 -14.30
C ALA A 142 3.65 7.50 -12.84
N VAL A 143 3.56 8.42 -11.87
CA VAL A 143 3.64 8.08 -10.43
C VAL A 143 2.44 7.23 -10.01
N LEU A 144 1.22 7.57 -10.45
CA LEU A 144 0.02 6.75 -10.22
C LEU A 144 0.18 5.32 -10.74
N ALA A 145 0.66 5.15 -11.98
CA ALA A 145 0.89 3.83 -12.57
C ALA A 145 1.98 3.04 -11.83
N GLY A 146 3.07 3.72 -11.44
CA GLY A 146 4.15 3.12 -10.65
C GLY A 146 3.64 2.67 -9.28
N TYR A 147 2.88 3.52 -8.61
CA TYR A 147 2.28 3.20 -7.31
C TYR A 147 1.28 2.03 -7.39
N ALA A 148 0.47 1.96 -8.45
CA ALA A 148 -0.41 0.81 -8.66
C ALA A 148 0.39 -0.51 -8.78
N GLY A 149 1.50 -0.50 -9.54
CA GLY A 149 2.40 -1.66 -9.61
C GLY A 149 2.96 -2.08 -8.25
N LEU A 150 3.36 -1.10 -7.41
CA LEU A 150 3.74 -1.33 -6.01
C LEU A 150 2.61 -2.03 -5.24
N MET A 151 1.40 -1.47 -5.28
CA MET A 151 0.28 -2.03 -4.56
C MET A 151 -0.06 -3.47 -5.00
N PHE A 152 0.08 -3.79 -6.28
CA PHE A 152 -0.03 -5.17 -6.75
C PHE A 152 1.05 -6.07 -6.12
N ALA A 153 2.30 -5.63 -6.09
CA ALA A 153 3.38 -6.39 -5.49
C ALA A 153 3.14 -6.64 -4.00
N VAL A 154 2.73 -5.61 -3.24
CA VAL A 154 2.38 -5.71 -1.82
C VAL A 154 1.21 -6.66 -1.60
N CYS A 155 0.13 -6.54 -2.37
CA CYS A 155 -1.03 -7.42 -2.28
C CYS A 155 -0.65 -8.88 -2.58
N VAL A 156 0.09 -9.13 -3.66
CA VAL A 156 0.53 -10.49 -4.02
C VAL A 156 1.46 -11.06 -2.95
N PHE A 157 2.41 -10.27 -2.45
CA PHE A 157 3.29 -10.71 -1.37
C PHE A 157 2.50 -11.10 -0.12
N SER A 158 1.57 -10.26 0.34
CA SER A 158 0.76 -10.53 1.53
C SER A 158 -0.09 -11.82 1.38
N LEU A 159 -0.64 -12.06 0.19
CA LEU A 159 -1.39 -13.27 -0.12
C LEU A 159 -0.50 -14.52 -0.12
N VAL A 160 0.66 -14.47 -0.79
CA VAL A 160 1.62 -15.59 -0.86
C VAL A 160 2.22 -15.87 0.51
N ALA A 161 2.58 -14.83 1.26
CA ALA A 161 3.09 -14.95 2.62
C ALA A 161 2.02 -15.44 3.62
N GLN A 162 0.74 -15.43 3.23
CA GLN A 162 -0.40 -15.76 4.08
C GLN A 162 -0.44 -14.92 5.35
N LEU A 163 -0.27 -13.59 5.19
CA LEU A 163 -0.35 -12.66 6.31
C LEU A 163 -1.79 -12.59 6.82
N ASP A 164 -1.93 -12.67 8.16
CA ASP A 164 -3.22 -12.58 8.82
C ASP A 164 -3.67 -11.09 8.85
N PRO A 165 -4.89 -10.77 8.39
CA PRO A 165 -5.43 -9.42 8.50
C PRO A 165 -5.72 -8.99 9.94
N GLU A 166 -5.76 -9.93 10.86
CA GLU A 166 -6.13 -9.70 12.24
C GLU A 166 -4.94 -9.82 13.20
N ARG A 167 -4.18 -8.76 13.37
CA ARG A 167 -3.68 -8.36 14.69
C ARG A 167 -3.25 -6.91 14.62
N PRO A 168 -3.96 -5.98 15.32
CA PRO A 168 -3.30 -4.77 15.78
C PRO A 168 -2.06 -5.24 16.54
N THR A 169 -0.90 -4.71 16.21
CA THR A 169 0.30 -4.89 17.03
C THR A 169 -0.05 -4.40 18.42
N GLU A 170 -0.21 -5.32 19.37
CA GLU A 170 -0.33 -4.93 20.77
C GLU A 170 0.91 -4.10 21.13
N PRO A 171 0.73 -2.99 21.86
CA PRO A 171 1.80 -2.08 22.21
C PRO A 171 2.84 -2.72 23.15
#